data_beca69610efd0612dcac5b8787fc352a
#
_entry.id   beca69610efd0612dcac5b8787fc352a
#
_cell.length_a   1.000
_cell.length_b   1.000
_cell.length_c   1.000
_cell.angle_alpha   90.00
_cell.angle_beta   90.00
_cell.angle_gamma   90.00
#
_symmetry.space_group_name_H-M   'P 1'
#
loop_
_entity.id
_entity.type
_entity.pdbx_description
1 polymer ?
#
loop_
_entity_poly.entity_id
_entity_poly.type
_entity_poly.pdbx_seq_one_letter_code
_entity_poly.pdbx_strand_id
1 'polypeptide(L)'
;MANAVKLRETIAVIRENQNRWGQTSYADGVVNPNATTWQECDTSFCLGGWRCVLDGLRPRYYAMDFDDEDDPESFYAFDGFYDPADPQRKYITPYDHAMVSFGLTERQADFLFLCMTRDLAVLEDRVERVIAGEI
;
A
#
# COMPACT_ATOMS: atom_id res chain seq x y z
N MET A 1 -3.78 5.25 20.21
CA MET A 1 -2.32 4.98 20.22
C MET A 1 -1.95 4.13 19.01
N ALA A 2 -0.89 4.48 18.32
CA ALA A 2 -0.43 3.74 17.15
C ALA A 2 -0.08 2.29 17.49
N ASN A 3 -0.40 1.38 16.58
CA ASN A 3 -0.09 -0.04 16.73
C ASN A 3 1.37 -0.31 16.32
N ALA A 4 2.27 -0.29 17.31
CA ALA A 4 3.70 -0.47 17.09
C ALA A 4 4.01 -1.84 16.45
N VAL A 5 3.30 -2.89 16.86
CA VAL A 5 3.51 -4.25 16.32
C VAL A 5 3.23 -4.29 14.83
N LYS A 6 2.09 -3.75 14.38
CA LYS A 6 1.73 -3.72 12.96
C LYS A 6 2.65 -2.83 12.14
N LEU A 7 3.05 -1.68 12.69
CA LEU A 7 3.99 -0.78 12.02
C LEU A 7 5.34 -1.46 11.79
N ARG A 8 5.90 -2.08 12.81
CA ARG A 8 7.18 -2.78 12.71
C ARG A 8 7.12 -4.03 11.84
N GLU A 9 6.01 -4.77 11.90
CA GLU A 9 5.77 -5.91 11.03
C GLU A 9 5.77 -5.49 9.56
N THR A 10 5.08 -4.40 9.23
CA THR A 10 5.00 -3.90 7.86
C THR A 10 6.37 -3.44 7.38
N ILE A 11 7.12 -2.72 8.20
CA ILE A 11 8.50 -2.30 7.87
C ILE A 11 9.40 -3.51 7.64
N ALA A 12 9.27 -4.57 8.44
CA ALA A 12 10.08 -5.78 8.26
C ALA A 12 9.80 -6.45 6.91
N VAL A 13 8.53 -6.53 6.50
CA VAL A 13 8.15 -7.06 5.18
C VAL A 13 8.71 -6.20 4.06
N ILE A 14 8.62 -4.88 4.17
CA ILE A 14 9.18 -3.95 3.18
C ILE A 14 10.69 -4.14 3.06
N ARG A 15 11.38 -4.28 4.19
CA ARG A 15 12.84 -4.47 4.21
C ARG A 15 13.27 -5.72 3.44
N GLU A 16 12.48 -6.79 3.54
CA GLU A 16 12.73 -8.05 2.81
C GLU A 16 12.31 -7.98 1.34
N ASN A 17 11.52 -6.96 0.95
CA ASN A 17 10.95 -6.83 -0.38
C ASN A 17 11.13 -5.41 -0.92
N GLN A 18 12.31 -4.81 -0.78
CA GLN A 18 12.55 -3.41 -1.15
C GLN A 18 12.33 -3.13 -2.64
N ASN A 19 12.53 -4.11 -3.51
CA ASN A 19 12.24 -3.99 -4.93
C ASN A 19 10.74 -3.85 -5.24
N ARG A 20 9.90 -4.09 -4.25
CA ARG A 20 8.44 -3.96 -4.35
C ARG A 20 7.90 -2.88 -3.40
N TRP A 21 8.76 -2.01 -2.93
CA TRP A 21 8.39 -0.85 -2.15
C TRP A 21 8.58 0.43 -2.97
N GLY A 22 7.53 1.25 -3.02
CA GLY A 22 7.58 2.58 -3.62
C GLY A 22 6.69 3.51 -2.83
N GLN A 23 7.29 4.49 -2.16
CA GLN A 23 6.56 5.35 -1.21
C GLN A 23 5.74 6.44 -1.90
N THR A 24 5.77 6.54 -3.23
CA THR A 24 5.05 7.55 -3.99
C THR A 24 3.65 7.12 -4.43
N SER A 25 3.29 5.85 -4.24
CA SER A 25 1.99 5.32 -4.66
C SER A 25 1.55 4.17 -3.76
N TYR A 26 0.24 4.05 -3.52
CA TYR A 26 -0.31 2.92 -2.78
C TYR A 26 -0.18 1.59 -3.54
N ALA A 27 -0.19 1.63 -4.86
CA ALA A 27 0.12 0.49 -5.71
C ALA A 27 0.62 0.99 -7.06
N ASP A 28 1.73 0.45 -7.53
CA ASP A 28 2.36 0.84 -8.78
C ASP A 28 3.10 -0.36 -9.38
N GLY A 29 3.24 -0.38 -10.69
CA GLY A 29 3.96 -1.42 -11.41
C GLY A 29 3.07 -2.27 -12.30
N VAL A 30 3.58 -3.46 -12.63
CA VAL A 30 2.90 -4.37 -13.57
C VAL A 30 1.67 -4.99 -12.92
N VAL A 31 0.54 -4.90 -13.61
CA VAL A 31 -0.72 -5.52 -13.19
C VAL A 31 -0.75 -6.98 -13.64
N ASN A 32 -0.96 -7.89 -12.67
CA ASN A 32 -1.27 -9.28 -12.95
C ASN A 32 -2.72 -9.57 -12.49
N PRO A 33 -3.72 -9.50 -13.40
CA PRO A 33 -5.12 -9.68 -13.03
C PRO A 33 -5.45 -11.08 -12.50
N ASN A 34 -4.57 -12.06 -12.74
CA ASN A 34 -4.73 -13.43 -12.27
C ASN A 34 -4.04 -13.71 -10.94
N ALA A 35 -3.31 -12.73 -10.39
CA ALA A 35 -2.64 -12.89 -9.11
C ALA A 35 -3.67 -13.08 -7.99
N THR A 36 -3.47 -14.11 -7.18
CA THR A 36 -4.33 -14.40 -6.01
C THR A 36 -3.68 -13.96 -4.70
N THR A 37 -2.37 -13.71 -4.73
CA THR A 37 -1.60 -13.23 -3.58
C THR A 37 -0.66 -12.12 -4.03
N TRP A 38 -0.14 -11.34 -3.07
CA TRP A 38 0.82 -10.28 -3.37
C TRP A 38 2.16 -10.84 -3.89
N GLN A 39 2.49 -12.09 -3.55
CA GLN A 39 3.71 -12.74 -4.04
C GLN A 39 3.70 -13.00 -5.54
N GLU A 40 2.51 -13.22 -6.13
CA GLU A 40 2.35 -13.47 -7.56
C GLU A 40 2.32 -12.19 -8.40
N CYS A 41 2.26 -11.04 -7.75
CA CYS A 41 2.12 -9.73 -8.38
C CYS A 41 3.45 -9.00 -8.37
N ASP A 42 3.80 -8.30 -9.46
CA ASP A 42 5.00 -7.46 -9.53
C ASP A 42 4.74 -6.00 -9.12
N THR A 43 3.60 -5.74 -8.51
CA THR A 43 3.21 -4.43 -8.05
C THR A 43 4.05 -3.99 -6.84
N SER A 44 4.49 -2.74 -6.85
CA SER A 44 5.15 -2.09 -5.71
C SER A 44 4.12 -1.34 -4.88
N PHE A 45 4.32 -1.29 -3.56
CA PHE A 45 3.40 -0.63 -2.64
C PHE A 45 4.15 0.31 -1.70
N CYS A 46 3.51 1.41 -1.30
CA CYS A 46 3.99 2.24 -0.18
C CYS A 46 3.64 1.59 1.16
N LEU A 47 3.99 2.24 2.28
CA LEU A 47 3.69 1.73 3.62
C LEU A 47 2.19 1.42 3.80
N GLY A 48 1.32 2.34 3.39
CA GLY A 48 -0.13 2.15 3.48
C GLY A 48 -0.62 1.03 2.59
N GLY A 49 -0.13 0.94 1.36
CA GLY A 49 -0.45 -0.14 0.43
C GLY A 49 -0.01 -1.51 0.95
N TRP A 50 1.20 -1.61 1.50
CA TRP A 50 1.68 -2.85 2.13
C TRP A 50 0.77 -3.28 3.30
N ARG A 51 0.30 -2.32 4.12
CA ARG A 51 -0.62 -2.67 5.20
C ARG A 51 -1.93 -3.25 4.68
N CYS A 52 -2.48 -2.67 3.63
CA CYS A 52 -3.69 -3.21 2.98
C CYS A 52 -3.47 -4.65 2.51
N VAL A 53 -2.37 -4.91 1.81
CA VAL A 53 -2.03 -6.23 1.27
C VAL A 53 -1.82 -7.24 2.41
N LEU A 54 -1.13 -6.87 3.48
CA LEU A 54 -0.91 -7.76 4.62
C LEU A 54 -2.20 -8.04 5.40
N ASP A 55 -3.19 -7.16 5.33
CA ASP A 55 -4.52 -7.38 5.90
C ASP A 55 -5.43 -8.22 4.98
N GLY A 56 -4.90 -8.75 3.88
CA GLY A 56 -5.64 -9.61 2.97
C GLY A 56 -6.39 -8.90 1.86
N LEU A 57 -6.22 -7.59 1.73
CA LEU A 57 -6.85 -6.82 0.66
C LEU A 57 -6.06 -6.96 -0.64
N ARG A 58 -6.72 -6.67 -1.75
CA ARG A 58 -6.11 -6.67 -3.08
C ARG A 58 -6.29 -5.35 -3.77
N PRO A 59 -5.30 -4.91 -4.56
CA PRO A 59 -5.46 -3.71 -5.36
C PRO A 59 -6.50 -3.93 -6.45
N ARG A 60 -7.32 -2.91 -6.65
CA ARG A 60 -8.28 -2.84 -7.76
C ARG A 60 -7.64 -2.09 -8.90
N TYR A 61 -7.87 -2.61 -10.10
CA TYR A 61 -7.47 -1.94 -11.32
C TYR A 61 -8.68 -1.82 -12.24
N TYR A 62 -8.75 -0.73 -12.98
CA TYR A 62 -9.75 -0.57 -14.02
C TYR A 62 -9.05 -0.41 -15.37
N ALA A 63 -9.69 -0.92 -16.41
CA ALA A 63 -9.20 -0.76 -17.77
C ALA A 63 -9.44 0.68 -18.22
N MET A 64 -8.39 1.36 -18.67
CA MET A 64 -8.50 2.68 -19.27
C MET A 64 -8.72 2.48 -20.77
N ASP A 65 -9.74 3.15 -21.32
CA ASP A 65 -10.12 3.02 -22.73
C ASP A 65 -9.25 3.96 -23.58
N PHE A 66 -8.00 3.54 -23.83
CA PHE A 66 -7.12 4.20 -24.77
C PHE A 66 -7.05 3.43 -26.08
N ASP A 67 -6.97 4.15 -27.22
CA ASP A 67 -6.88 3.59 -28.57
C ASP A 67 -5.54 2.91 -28.88
N ASP A 68 -4.66 2.70 -27.92
CA ASP A 68 -3.37 2.05 -28.09
C ASP A 68 -3.48 0.56 -27.79
N GLU A 69 -3.70 -0.24 -28.84
CA GLU A 69 -3.83 -1.69 -28.74
C GLU A 69 -2.49 -2.41 -28.55
N ASP A 70 -1.35 -1.72 -28.65
CA ASP A 70 -0.03 -2.33 -28.67
C ASP A 70 0.55 -2.62 -27.27
N ASP A 71 -0.03 -2.04 -26.19
CA ASP A 71 0.43 -2.25 -24.82
C ASP A 71 -0.75 -2.44 -23.86
N PRO A 72 -1.26 -3.67 -23.70
CA PRO A 72 -2.41 -3.94 -22.84
C PRO A 72 -2.15 -3.63 -21.36
N GLU A 73 -0.88 -3.58 -20.91
CA GLU A 73 -0.55 -3.26 -19.51
C GLU A 73 -0.73 -1.78 -19.20
N SER A 74 -0.61 -0.89 -20.19
CA SER A 74 -0.81 0.54 -20.02
C SER A 74 -2.29 0.92 -19.86
N PHE A 75 -3.22 -0.01 -20.06
CA PHE A 75 -4.66 0.25 -19.96
C PHE A 75 -5.23 0.08 -18.57
N TYR A 76 -4.44 -0.30 -17.56
CA TYR A 76 -4.90 -0.52 -16.20
C TYR A 76 -4.41 0.58 -15.27
N ALA A 77 -5.33 1.17 -14.52
CA ALA A 77 -5.01 2.16 -13.49
C ALA A 77 -5.47 1.65 -12.12
N PHE A 78 -4.67 1.92 -11.11
CA PHE A 78 -5.00 1.60 -9.73
C PHE A 78 -6.19 2.44 -9.24
N ASP A 79 -7.15 1.79 -8.58
CA ASP A 79 -8.37 2.41 -8.07
C ASP A 79 -8.75 1.80 -6.71
N GLY A 80 -7.92 2.00 -5.70
CA GLY A 80 -8.18 1.50 -4.37
C GLY A 80 -7.96 0.01 -4.19
N PHE A 81 -8.52 -0.53 -3.12
CA PHE A 81 -8.42 -1.95 -2.77
C PHE A 81 -9.82 -2.57 -2.63
N TYR A 82 -9.87 -3.89 -2.61
CA TYR A 82 -11.08 -4.64 -2.29
C TYR A 82 -10.74 -5.82 -1.37
N ASP A 83 -11.76 -6.32 -0.68
CA ASP A 83 -11.62 -7.50 0.17
C ASP A 83 -12.15 -8.73 -0.58
N PRO A 84 -11.28 -9.68 -0.99
CA PRO A 84 -11.71 -10.87 -1.70
C PRO A 84 -12.59 -11.81 -0.86
N ALA A 85 -12.53 -11.69 0.46
CA ALA A 85 -13.35 -12.48 1.38
C ALA A 85 -14.74 -11.88 1.65
N ASP A 86 -14.94 -10.61 1.28
CA ASP A 86 -16.20 -9.90 1.51
C ASP A 86 -16.68 -9.21 0.23
N PRO A 87 -17.65 -9.82 -0.49
CA PRO A 87 -18.12 -9.26 -1.77
C PRO A 87 -18.84 -7.92 -1.63
N GLN A 88 -19.19 -7.49 -0.43
CA GLN A 88 -19.78 -6.16 -0.18
C GLN A 88 -18.72 -5.07 -0.04
N ARG A 89 -17.49 -5.42 0.31
CA ARG A 89 -16.37 -4.49 0.41
C ARG A 89 -15.61 -4.41 -0.92
N LYS A 90 -16.26 -3.84 -1.92
CA LYS A 90 -15.73 -3.76 -3.29
C LYS A 90 -14.74 -2.62 -3.50
N TYR A 91 -14.80 -1.61 -2.65
CA TYR A 91 -13.93 -0.45 -2.73
C TYR A 91 -13.51 -0.02 -1.33
N ILE A 92 -12.20 -0.02 -1.11
CA ILE A 92 -11.59 0.34 0.17
C ILE A 92 -10.51 1.38 -0.13
N THR A 93 -10.64 2.54 0.50
CA THR A 93 -9.64 3.60 0.41
C THR A 93 -8.39 3.17 1.19
N PRO A 94 -7.22 3.08 0.55
CA PRO A 94 -6.02 2.59 1.24
C PRO A 94 -5.60 3.49 2.40
N TYR A 95 -5.73 4.80 2.27
CA TYR A 95 -5.43 5.75 3.34
C TYR A 95 -6.27 5.44 4.59
N ASP A 96 -7.59 5.33 4.43
CA ASP A 96 -8.49 5.11 5.55
C ASP A 96 -8.28 3.74 6.20
N HIS A 97 -8.13 2.70 5.37
CA HIS A 97 -7.90 1.35 5.89
C HIS A 97 -6.59 1.26 6.66
N ALA A 98 -5.50 1.75 6.09
CA ALA A 98 -4.18 1.68 6.73
C ALA A 98 -4.14 2.55 7.99
N MET A 99 -4.76 3.72 7.97
CA MET A 99 -4.87 4.58 9.16
C MET A 99 -5.54 3.84 10.33
N VAL A 100 -6.66 3.19 10.07
CA VAL A 100 -7.40 2.43 11.10
C VAL A 100 -6.60 1.20 11.54
N SER A 101 -6.05 0.45 10.59
CA SER A 101 -5.30 -0.78 10.88
C SER A 101 -4.07 -0.50 11.74
N PHE A 102 -3.35 0.58 11.45
CA PHE A 102 -2.20 1.02 12.26
C PHE A 102 -2.58 1.76 13.54
N GLY A 103 -3.85 2.12 13.72
CA GLY A 103 -4.31 2.91 14.86
C GLY A 103 -3.75 4.33 14.88
N LEU A 104 -3.65 4.97 13.71
CA LEU A 104 -3.06 6.31 13.56
C LEU A 104 -4.12 7.38 13.66
N THR A 105 -3.71 8.57 14.12
CA THR A 105 -4.46 9.80 13.90
C THR A 105 -4.26 10.25 12.45
N GLU A 106 -5.11 11.15 11.96
CA GLU A 106 -4.95 11.73 10.63
C GLU A 106 -3.58 12.41 10.45
N ARG A 107 -3.12 13.12 11.46
CA ARG A 107 -1.80 13.76 11.43
C ARG A 107 -0.67 12.74 11.30
N GLN A 108 -0.74 11.63 12.03
CA GLN A 108 0.24 10.55 11.96
C GLN A 108 0.18 9.86 10.59
N ALA A 109 -1.02 9.63 10.07
CA ALA A 109 -1.20 9.03 8.75
C ALA A 109 -0.59 9.91 7.65
N ASP A 110 -0.84 11.22 7.68
CA ASP A 110 -0.22 12.16 6.73
C ASP A 110 1.29 12.14 6.83
N PHE A 111 1.83 12.14 8.04
CA PHE A 111 3.27 12.11 8.28
C PHE A 111 3.94 10.86 7.69
N LEU A 112 3.27 9.71 7.74
CA LEU A 112 3.81 8.44 7.22
C LEU A 112 3.46 8.21 5.75
N PHE A 113 2.23 8.48 5.33
CA PHE A 113 1.76 8.11 3.99
C PHE A 113 2.11 9.13 2.92
N LEU A 114 2.26 10.39 3.30
CA LEU A 114 2.66 11.46 2.37
C LEU A 114 4.18 11.68 2.35
N CYS A 115 4.94 10.80 2.96
CA CYS A 115 6.40 10.82 2.95
C CYS A 115 6.93 10.30 1.60
N MET A 116 7.22 11.20 0.68
CA MET A 116 7.70 10.88 -0.67
C MET A 116 9.21 10.59 -0.68
N THR A 117 9.64 9.61 0.13
CA THR A 117 11.04 9.23 0.21
C THR A 117 11.33 7.97 -0.61
N ARG A 118 12.56 7.87 -1.13
CA ARG A 118 13.10 6.65 -1.73
C ARG A 118 14.09 5.95 -0.79
N ASP A 119 14.33 6.51 0.38
CA ASP A 119 15.24 5.98 1.39
C ASP A 119 14.42 5.34 2.51
N LEU A 120 14.51 4.02 2.61
CA LEU A 120 13.78 3.25 3.62
C LEU A 120 14.15 3.67 5.04
N ALA A 121 15.41 4.07 5.27
CA ALA A 121 15.84 4.54 6.60
C ALA A 121 15.07 5.79 7.05
N VAL A 122 14.71 6.67 6.11
CA VAL A 122 13.88 7.85 6.41
C VAL A 122 12.47 7.42 6.84
N LEU A 123 11.87 6.46 6.13
CA LEU A 123 10.56 5.95 6.50
C LEU A 123 10.60 5.24 7.86
N GLU A 124 11.61 4.43 8.10
CA GLU A 124 11.80 3.73 9.38
C GLU A 124 11.93 4.72 10.55
N ASP A 125 12.69 5.79 10.38
CA ASP A 125 12.82 6.85 11.38
C ASP A 125 11.47 7.49 11.69
N ARG A 126 10.68 7.81 10.65
CA ARG A 126 9.35 8.39 10.83
C ARG A 126 8.41 7.44 11.59
N VAL A 127 8.46 6.15 11.27
CA VAL A 127 7.65 5.13 11.96
C VAL A 127 8.03 5.10 13.45
N GLU A 128 9.31 5.07 13.78
CA GLU A 128 9.75 5.05 15.18
C GLU A 128 9.36 6.33 15.94
N ARG A 129 9.37 7.47 15.27
CA ARG A 129 8.91 8.74 15.88
C ARG A 129 7.43 8.73 16.19
N VAL A 130 6.61 8.12 15.32
CA VAL A 130 5.18 7.95 15.59
C VAL A 130 4.96 6.99 16.76
N ILE A 131 5.69 5.87 16.79
CA ILE A 131 5.62 4.90 17.90
C ILE A 131 6.02 5.55 19.23
N ALA A 132 7.02 6.40 19.20
CA ALA A 132 7.49 7.13 20.39
C ALA A 132 6.52 8.24 20.87
N GLY A 133 5.49 8.54 20.09
CA GLY A 133 4.52 9.58 20.44
C GLY A 133 4.99 11.00 20.16
N GLU A 134 5.99 11.18 19.29
CA GLU A 134 6.52 12.50 18.94
C GLU A 134 5.65 13.26 17.94
N ILE A 135 4.74 12.56 17.30
CA ILE A 135 3.85 13.12 16.28
C ILE A 135 2.40 13.04 16.74
#